data_8ea7f877972a22a26200b147a526b6fd
#
_entry.id   8ea7f877972a22a26200b147a526b6fd
#
_cell.length_a   1.000
_cell.length_b   1.000
_cell.length_c   1.000
_cell.angle_alpha   90.00
_cell.angle_beta   90.00
_cell.angle_gamma   90.00
#
_symmetry.space_group_name_H-M   'P 1'
#
loop_
_entity.id
_entity.type
_entity.pdbx_description
1 polymer ?
#
loop_
_entity_poly.entity_id
_entity_poly.type
_entity_poly.pdbx_seq_one_letter_code
_entity_poly.pdbx_strand_id
1 'polypeptide(L)'
;MANATIELVNALRETAHRLRNGANYSWGHHGACNCGNLLQVVTHLSESEIRQYAHTANGEWTELAQEFCPVTNAPLTLVITKLEVLGLTPTDIHHIEYLTDREVLKNLPGGFRWLKRNKKEDAIIYFETFANLLEEKLLSDIHININSIVPAKKMVTAAAEIIFD
;
A
#
# COMPACT_ATOMS: atom_id res chain seq x y z
N MET A 1 -3.32 -5.40 9.97
CA MET A 1 -2.64 -4.32 9.22
C MET A 1 -1.51 -4.92 8.41
N ALA A 2 -1.39 -4.54 7.17
CA ALA A 2 -0.42 -5.03 6.21
C ALA A 2 1.03 -4.97 6.71
N ASN A 3 1.87 -5.84 6.16
CA ASN A 3 3.32 -5.73 6.31
C ASN A 3 3.82 -4.55 5.45
N ALA A 4 4.49 -3.59 6.08
CA ALA A 4 4.98 -2.40 5.39
C ALA A 4 6.14 -2.77 4.46
N THR A 5 6.00 -2.46 3.17
CA THR A 5 7.05 -2.57 2.15
C THR A 5 7.04 -1.30 1.29
N ILE A 6 8.20 -0.95 0.73
CA ILE A 6 8.32 0.21 -0.17
C ILE A 6 7.44 0.01 -1.41
N GLU A 7 7.39 -1.21 -1.92
CA GLU A 7 6.60 -1.59 -3.08
C GLU A 7 5.10 -1.37 -2.83
N LEU A 8 4.60 -1.75 -1.65
CA LEU A 8 3.20 -1.53 -1.28
C LEU A 8 2.88 -0.04 -1.13
N VAL A 9 3.74 0.73 -0.46
CA VAL A 9 3.58 2.19 -0.32
C VAL A 9 3.50 2.85 -1.69
N ASN A 10 4.41 2.50 -2.61
CA ASN A 10 4.42 3.03 -3.98
C ASN A 10 3.17 2.62 -4.76
N ALA A 11 2.73 1.36 -4.65
CA ALA A 11 1.53 0.88 -5.34
C ALA A 11 0.26 1.60 -4.87
N LEU A 12 0.12 1.84 -3.56
CA LEU A 12 -1.02 2.59 -3.00
C LEU A 12 -1.01 4.05 -3.49
N ARG A 13 0.14 4.72 -3.49
CA ARG A 13 0.29 6.09 -3.99
C ARG A 13 -0.01 6.20 -5.47
N GLU A 14 0.53 5.28 -6.27
CA GLU A 14 0.28 5.25 -7.70
C GLU A 14 -1.21 4.99 -8.00
N THR A 15 -1.86 4.13 -7.22
CA THR A 15 -3.30 3.90 -7.34
C THR A 15 -4.09 5.19 -7.09
N ALA A 16 -3.78 5.90 -6.00
CA ALA A 16 -4.42 7.18 -5.68
C ALA A 16 -4.15 8.23 -6.79
N HIS A 17 -2.92 8.29 -7.29
CA HIS A 17 -2.53 9.19 -8.37
C HIS A 17 -3.30 8.93 -9.66
N ARG A 18 -3.40 7.67 -10.09
CA ARG A 18 -4.17 7.28 -11.29
C ARG A 18 -5.65 7.60 -11.15
N LEU A 19 -6.24 7.33 -9.99
CA LEU A 19 -7.65 7.66 -9.72
C LEU A 19 -7.88 9.18 -9.79
N ARG A 20 -6.96 9.98 -9.25
CA ARG A 20 -7.02 11.46 -9.31
C ARG A 20 -6.91 11.97 -10.74
N ASN A 21 -6.13 11.31 -11.58
CA ASN A 21 -5.92 11.65 -12.98
C ASN A 21 -6.93 11.02 -13.95
N GLY A 22 -8.07 10.56 -13.45
CA GLY A 22 -9.20 10.15 -14.28
C GLY A 22 -9.29 8.67 -14.59
N ALA A 23 -8.53 7.80 -13.90
CA ALA A 23 -8.74 6.37 -14.01
C ALA A 23 -10.20 6.01 -13.70
N ASN A 24 -10.71 4.99 -14.39
CA ASN A 24 -12.07 4.53 -14.18
C ASN A 24 -12.27 4.01 -12.78
N TYR A 25 -13.37 4.41 -12.15
CA TYR A 25 -13.72 3.98 -10.81
C TYR A 25 -15.19 3.61 -10.74
N SER A 26 -15.44 2.36 -10.41
CA SER A 26 -16.79 1.84 -10.25
C SER A 26 -16.81 0.71 -9.22
N TRP A 27 -17.22 1.02 -8.01
CA TRP A 27 -17.33 0.00 -6.97
C TRP A 27 -18.38 -1.06 -7.38
N GLY A 28 -18.06 -2.33 -7.17
CA GLY A 28 -18.87 -3.47 -7.62
C GLY A 28 -18.56 -3.93 -9.06
N HIS A 29 -17.64 -3.25 -9.77
CA HIS A 29 -17.14 -3.70 -11.07
C HIS A 29 -15.69 -4.18 -10.93
N HIS A 30 -15.46 -5.46 -11.10
CA HIS A 30 -14.14 -6.06 -11.05
C HIS A 30 -13.18 -5.35 -12.02
N GLY A 31 -12.01 -5.00 -11.52
CA GLY A 31 -11.02 -4.23 -12.26
C GLY A 31 -11.12 -2.72 -12.06
N ALA A 32 -12.31 -2.15 -11.80
CA ALA A 32 -12.52 -0.72 -11.56
C ALA A 32 -12.85 -0.39 -10.09
N CYS A 33 -13.06 -1.40 -9.23
CA CYS A 33 -13.26 -1.24 -7.78
C CYS A 33 -11.95 -0.86 -7.05
N ASN A 34 -11.99 -0.76 -5.74
CA ASN A 34 -10.83 -0.38 -4.95
C ASN A 34 -9.65 -1.35 -5.15
N CYS A 35 -9.86 -2.64 -4.90
CA CYS A 35 -8.83 -3.65 -5.15
C CYS A 35 -8.47 -3.78 -6.63
N GLY A 36 -9.44 -3.63 -7.53
CA GLY A 36 -9.21 -3.70 -8.98
C GLY A 36 -8.26 -2.62 -9.47
N ASN A 37 -8.41 -1.38 -9.01
CA ASN A 37 -7.48 -0.30 -9.35
C ASN A 37 -6.07 -0.55 -8.78
N LEU A 38 -5.95 -1.08 -7.58
CA LEU A 38 -4.66 -1.47 -7.01
C LEU A 38 -4.03 -2.62 -7.83
N LEU A 39 -4.83 -3.63 -8.20
CA LEU A 39 -4.37 -4.74 -9.03
C LEU A 39 -3.85 -4.29 -10.40
N GLN A 40 -4.50 -3.32 -11.05
CA GLN A 40 -3.99 -2.75 -12.31
C GLN A 40 -2.57 -2.19 -12.16
N VAL A 41 -2.27 -1.53 -11.03
CA VAL A 41 -0.94 -0.99 -10.75
C VAL A 41 0.07 -2.10 -10.53
N VAL A 42 -0.29 -3.09 -9.73
CA VAL A 42 0.62 -4.17 -9.30
C VAL A 42 0.91 -5.19 -10.40
N THR A 43 -0.09 -5.50 -11.21
CA THR A 43 0.00 -6.54 -12.24
C THR A 43 0.27 -5.99 -13.63
N HIS A 44 0.10 -4.67 -13.83
CA HIS A 44 0.09 -4.01 -15.14
C HIS A 44 -1.00 -4.53 -16.09
N LEU A 45 -1.98 -5.27 -15.57
CA LEU A 45 -3.15 -5.69 -16.33
C LEU A 45 -4.13 -4.53 -16.49
N SER A 46 -4.83 -4.53 -17.60
CA SER A 46 -5.93 -3.59 -17.84
C SER A 46 -7.17 -3.97 -17.00
N GLU A 47 -8.08 -3.01 -16.83
CA GLU A 47 -9.38 -3.25 -16.21
C GLU A 47 -10.13 -4.42 -16.85
N SER A 48 -10.09 -4.52 -18.19
CA SER A 48 -10.78 -5.58 -18.94
C SER A 48 -10.18 -6.96 -18.69
N GLU A 49 -8.85 -7.06 -18.58
CA GLU A 49 -8.17 -8.31 -18.24
C GLU A 49 -8.52 -8.74 -16.83
N ILE A 50 -8.43 -7.85 -15.84
CA ILE A 50 -8.82 -8.16 -14.45
C ILE A 50 -10.28 -8.59 -14.39
N ARG A 51 -11.16 -7.92 -15.14
CA ARG A 51 -12.57 -8.29 -15.22
C ARG A 51 -12.78 -9.68 -15.82
N GLN A 52 -12.04 -10.05 -16.85
CA GLN A 52 -12.10 -11.41 -17.41
C GLN A 52 -11.71 -12.46 -16.38
N TYR A 53 -10.69 -12.21 -15.57
CA TYR A 53 -10.31 -13.09 -14.46
C TYR A 53 -11.41 -13.23 -13.38
N ALA A 54 -12.22 -12.20 -13.20
CA ALA A 54 -13.27 -12.16 -12.17
C ALA A 54 -14.65 -12.66 -12.67
N HIS A 55 -14.90 -12.67 -13.98
CA HIS A 55 -16.22 -13.04 -14.53
C HIS A 55 -16.55 -14.54 -14.44
N THR A 56 -15.58 -15.36 -14.05
CA THR A 56 -15.78 -16.79 -13.86
C THR A 56 -16.29 -17.14 -12.47
N ALA A 57 -16.36 -16.16 -11.58
CA ALA A 57 -16.76 -16.38 -10.19
C ALA A 57 -17.81 -15.36 -9.75
N ASN A 58 -18.87 -15.85 -9.12
CA ASN A 58 -19.90 -15.06 -8.47
C ASN A 58 -19.51 -14.87 -7.00
N GLY A 59 -18.71 -13.84 -6.66
CA GLY A 59 -18.32 -13.60 -5.28
C GLY A 59 -17.46 -12.36 -5.05
N GLU A 60 -17.22 -12.05 -3.78
CA GLU A 60 -16.26 -11.04 -3.37
C GLU A 60 -14.82 -11.52 -3.64
N TRP A 61 -13.86 -10.59 -3.78
CA TRP A 61 -12.45 -10.92 -4.06
C TRP A 61 -11.83 -11.96 -3.13
N THR A 62 -12.31 -12.07 -1.90
CA THR A 62 -11.84 -13.05 -0.92
C THR A 62 -12.34 -14.49 -1.19
N GLU A 63 -13.47 -14.63 -1.91
CA GLU A 63 -14.04 -15.93 -2.27
C GLU A 63 -13.48 -16.43 -3.61
N LEU A 64 -13.00 -15.52 -4.46
CA LEU A 64 -12.42 -15.82 -5.77
C LEU A 64 -11.07 -16.54 -5.72
N ALA A 65 -10.47 -16.65 -4.55
CA ALA A 65 -9.12 -17.22 -4.37
C ALA A 65 -8.97 -18.69 -4.76
N GLN A 66 -10.05 -19.37 -5.11
CA GLN A 66 -10.03 -20.80 -5.45
C GLN A 66 -10.42 -21.13 -6.90
N GLU A 67 -10.68 -20.10 -7.74
CA GLU A 67 -11.16 -20.35 -9.10
C GLU A 67 -10.10 -20.11 -10.18
N PHE A 68 -10.30 -20.70 -11.37
CA PHE A 68 -9.35 -20.65 -12.46
C PHE A 68 -9.78 -19.69 -13.57
N CYS A 69 -8.83 -18.98 -14.16
CA CYS A 69 -9.07 -18.17 -15.35
C CYS A 69 -9.46 -19.08 -16.54
N PRO A 70 -10.60 -18.85 -17.19
CA PRO A 70 -11.03 -19.68 -18.31
C PRO A 70 -10.18 -19.51 -19.57
N VAL A 71 -9.40 -18.41 -19.67
CA VAL A 71 -8.58 -18.11 -20.85
C VAL A 71 -7.18 -18.70 -20.70
N THR A 72 -6.57 -18.57 -19.52
CA THR A 72 -5.19 -18.99 -19.28
C THR A 72 -5.08 -20.22 -18.39
N ASN A 73 -6.19 -20.70 -17.84
CA ASN A 73 -6.25 -21.73 -16.80
C ASN A 73 -5.35 -21.42 -15.59
N ALA A 74 -4.99 -20.16 -15.42
CA ALA A 74 -4.24 -19.70 -14.26
C ALA A 74 -5.21 -19.51 -13.08
N PRO A 75 -4.85 -19.90 -11.85
CA PRO A 75 -5.68 -19.69 -10.71
C PRO A 75 -5.87 -18.18 -10.47
N LEU A 76 -7.10 -17.73 -10.20
CA LEU A 76 -7.38 -16.35 -9.74
C LEU A 76 -6.62 -16.00 -8.46
N THR A 77 -6.29 -17.02 -7.68
CA THR A 77 -5.28 -16.95 -6.61
C THR A 77 -4.01 -16.21 -7.04
N LEU A 78 -3.56 -16.33 -8.29
CA LEU A 78 -2.35 -15.62 -8.73
C LEU A 78 -2.52 -14.10 -8.69
N VAL A 79 -3.69 -13.58 -8.97
CA VAL A 79 -3.96 -12.13 -8.95
C VAL A 79 -3.99 -11.63 -7.51
N ILE A 80 -4.61 -12.38 -6.60
CA ILE A 80 -4.64 -12.08 -5.16
C ILE A 80 -3.25 -12.30 -4.55
N THR A 81 -2.56 -13.38 -4.93
CA THR A 81 -1.19 -13.65 -4.49
C THR A 81 -0.23 -12.48 -4.80
N LYS A 82 -0.46 -11.73 -5.90
CA LYS A 82 0.34 -10.51 -6.15
C LYS A 82 0.16 -9.45 -5.08
N LEU A 83 -1.03 -9.28 -4.54
CA LEU A 83 -1.29 -8.36 -3.41
C LEU A 83 -0.69 -8.90 -2.10
N GLU A 84 -0.77 -10.20 -1.89
CA GLU A 84 -0.18 -10.85 -0.71
C GLU A 84 1.35 -10.75 -0.71
N VAL A 85 1.99 -10.95 -1.85
CA VAL A 85 3.45 -10.78 -2.01
C VAL A 85 3.90 -9.35 -1.69
N LEU A 86 3.05 -8.34 -1.93
CA LEU A 86 3.33 -6.97 -1.52
C LEU A 86 3.21 -6.73 -0.02
N GLY A 87 2.70 -7.68 0.74
CA GLY A 87 2.55 -7.58 2.18
C GLY A 87 1.11 -7.39 2.68
N LEU A 88 0.10 -7.50 1.80
CA LEU A 88 -1.31 -7.47 2.19
C LEU A 88 -1.76 -8.86 2.67
N THR A 89 -2.55 -8.90 3.74
CA THR A 89 -3.30 -10.09 4.13
C THR A 89 -4.67 -10.11 3.46
N PRO A 90 -5.38 -11.25 3.42
CA PRO A 90 -6.78 -11.29 2.95
C PRO A 90 -7.68 -10.28 3.68
N THR A 91 -7.45 -10.07 4.98
CA THR A 91 -8.17 -9.07 5.78
C THR A 91 -7.87 -7.64 5.30
N ASP A 92 -6.62 -7.34 4.96
CA ASP A 92 -6.24 -6.02 4.43
C ASP A 92 -6.87 -5.78 3.05
N ILE A 93 -6.92 -6.80 2.20
CA ILE A 93 -7.59 -6.74 0.89
C ILE A 93 -9.08 -6.43 1.08
N HIS A 94 -9.75 -7.12 2.01
CA HIS A 94 -11.13 -6.83 2.36
C HIS A 94 -11.30 -5.38 2.86
N HIS A 95 -10.43 -4.92 3.75
CA HIS A 95 -10.47 -3.55 4.25
C HIS A 95 -10.24 -2.50 3.15
N ILE A 96 -9.38 -2.78 2.18
CA ILE A 96 -9.19 -1.91 1.00
C ILE A 96 -10.48 -1.85 0.18
N GLU A 97 -11.11 -2.99 -0.09
CA GLU A 97 -12.34 -3.01 -0.91
C GLU A 97 -13.47 -2.22 -0.24
N TYR A 98 -13.60 -2.32 1.07
CA TYR A 98 -14.67 -1.66 1.83
C TYR A 98 -14.27 -0.32 2.46
N LEU A 99 -13.00 0.09 2.40
CA LEU A 99 -12.43 1.29 3.04
C LEU A 99 -12.66 1.30 4.56
N THR A 100 -12.39 0.19 5.23
CA THR A 100 -12.84 -0.04 6.62
C THR A 100 -11.73 -0.27 7.64
N ASP A 101 -10.46 -0.26 7.27
CA ASP A 101 -9.38 -0.39 8.26
C ASP A 101 -9.43 0.78 9.24
N ARG A 102 -9.63 0.46 10.53
CA ARG A 102 -9.80 1.47 11.59
C ARG A 102 -8.56 2.30 11.83
N GLU A 103 -7.37 1.73 11.64
CA GLU A 103 -6.13 2.49 11.80
C GLU A 103 -5.99 3.51 10.67
N VAL A 104 -6.32 3.14 9.45
CA VAL A 104 -6.38 4.09 8.34
C VAL A 104 -7.42 5.18 8.61
N LEU A 105 -8.64 4.79 9.02
CA LEU A 105 -9.73 5.73 9.27
C LEU A 105 -9.43 6.71 10.41
N LYS A 106 -8.70 6.32 11.45
CA LYS A 106 -8.28 7.20 12.54
C LYS A 106 -7.29 8.28 12.09
N ASN A 107 -6.48 7.97 11.10
CA ASN A 107 -5.41 8.83 10.60
C ASN A 107 -5.80 9.63 9.35
N LEU A 108 -7.09 9.64 8.98
CA LEU A 108 -7.57 10.46 7.87
C LEU A 108 -7.36 11.95 8.12
N PRO A 109 -7.07 12.74 7.08
CA PRO A 109 -7.07 14.19 7.19
C PRO A 109 -8.41 14.70 7.77
N GLY A 110 -8.34 15.43 8.88
CA GLY A 110 -9.53 15.88 9.61
C GLY A 110 -10.09 14.88 10.64
N GLY A 111 -9.39 13.77 10.87
CA GLY A 111 -9.74 12.79 11.88
C GLY A 111 -10.70 11.71 11.41
N PHE A 112 -11.07 10.82 12.34
CA PHE A 112 -11.88 9.65 12.05
C PHE A 112 -13.23 10.00 11.41
N ARG A 113 -13.55 9.33 10.30
CA ARG A 113 -14.87 9.28 9.68
C ARG A 113 -15.04 7.99 8.87
N TRP A 114 -16.29 7.59 8.67
CA TRP A 114 -16.59 6.50 7.75
C TRP A 114 -16.50 6.99 6.30
N LEU A 115 -15.78 6.24 5.49
CA LEU A 115 -15.66 6.48 4.06
C LEU A 115 -16.72 5.71 3.28
N LYS A 116 -17.08 6.23 2.11
CA LYS A 116 -18.04 5.60 1.20
C LYS A 116 -17.29 4.90 0.09
N ARG A 117 -17.32 3.56 0.11
CA ARG A 117 -16.62 2.70 -0.85
C ARG A 117 -16.99 2.93 -2.32
N ASN A 118 -18.09 3.60 -2.60
CA ASN A 118 -18.54 3.95 -3.95
C ASN A 118 -18.22 5.40 -4.35
N LYS A 119 -17.39 6.09 -3.58
CA LYS A 119 -16.88 7.42 -3.86
C LYS A 119 -15.40 7.38 -4.17
N LYS A 120 -15.02 7.81 -5.37
CA LYS A 120 -13.65 7.85 -5.82
C LYS A 120 -12.76 8.71 -4.91
N GLU A 121 -13.26 9.85 -4.47
CA GLU A 121 -12.55 10.77 -3.57
C GLU A 121 -12.23 10.11 -2.23
N ASP A 122 -13.14 9.31 -1.70
CA ASP A 122 -12.96 8.58 -0.45
C ASP A 122 -11.92 7.46 -0.62
N ALA A 123 -11.92 6.78 -1.76
CA ALA A 123 -10.90 5.78 -2.10
C ALA A 123 -9.50 6.41 -2.22
N ILE A 124 -9.39 7.55 -2.90
CA ILE A 124 -8.12 8.29 -3.04
C ILE A 124 -7.55 8.64 -1.66
N ILE A 125 -8.36 9.25 -0.79
CA ILE A 125 -7.94 9.64 0.56
C ILE A 125 -7.52 8.40 1.38
N TYR A 126 -8.24 7.30 1.25
CA TYR A 126 -7.92 6.06 1.94
C TYR A 126 -6.56 5.51 1.50
N PHE A 127 -6.31 5.40 0.20
CA PHE A 127 -5.04 4.91 -0.33
C PHE A 127 -3.86 5.78 0.11
N GLU A 128 -4.01 7.10 0.06
CA GLU A 128 -2.96 8.03 0.50
C GLU A 128 -2.68 7.91 2.00
N THR A 129 -3.74 7.86 2.82
CA THR A 129 -3.59 7.72 4.26
C THR A 129 -2.94 6.38 4.62
N PHE A 130 -3.35 5.30 3.96
CA PHE A 130 -2.76 3.99 4.17
C PHE A 130 -1.28 3.96 3.78
N ALA A 131 -0.92 4.53 2.63
CA ALA A 131 0.47 4.64 2.19
C ALA A 131 1.32 5.41 3.21
N ASN A 132 0.83 6.52 3.73
CA ASN A 132 1.53 7.33 4.73
C ASN A 132 1.77 6.55 6.03
N LEU A 133 0.76 5.82 6.52
CA LEU A 133 0.90 4.99 7.72
C LEU A 133 1.96 3.88 7.56
N LEU A 134 1.97 3.23 6.39
CA LEU A 134 2.97 2.21 6.10
C LEU A 134 4.38 2.80 5.97
N GLU A 135 4.51 3.98 5.37
CA GLU A 135 5.78 4.69 5.27
C GLU A 135 6.30 5.12 6.64
N GLU A 136 5.44 5.70 7.50
CA GLU A 136 5.80 6.03 8.87
C GLU A 136 6.30 4.80 9.64
N LYS A 137 5.64 3.65 9.44
CA LYS A 137 6.07 2.39 10.04
C LYS A 137 7.45 1.95 9.53
N LEU A 138 7.70 2.02 8.22
CA LEU A 138 9.00 1.71 7.64
C LEU A 138 10.09 2.64 8.19
N LEU A 139 9.81 3.93 8.34
CA LEU A 139 10.76 4.91 8.87
C LEU A 139 11.06 4.67 10.35
N SER A 140 10.06 4.27 11.14
CA SER A 140 10.24 3.96 12.56
C SER A 140 11.12 2.73 12.80
N ASP A 141 11.10 1.78 11.86
CA ASP A 141 11.90 0.56 11.94
C ASP A 141 13.36 0.78 11.49
N ILE A 142 13.68 1.94 10.89
CA ILE A 142 15.04 2.31 10.51
C ILE A 142 15.78 2.85 11.73
N HIS A 143 16.49 2.00 12.45
CA HIS A 143 17.42 2.42 13.50
C HIS A 143 18.72 2.96 12.88
N ILE A 144 18.76 4.28 12.62
CA ILE A 144 20.01 4.93 12.18
C ILE A 144 20.95 5.03 13.37
N ASN A 145 21.99 4.20 13.41
CA ASN A 145 23.07 4.34 14.38
C ASN A 145 23.97 5.51 13.97
N ILE A 146 23.63 6.72 14.40
CA ILE A 146 24.36 7.95 14.08
C ILE A 146 25.82 7.87 14.53
N ASN A 147 26.13 7.12 15.60
CA ASN A 147 27.49 6.94 16.11
C ASN A 147 28.41 6.16 15.14
N SER A 148 27.84 5.38 14.24
CA SER A 148 28.59 4.67 13.20
C SER A 148 28.91 5.54 11.97
N ILE A 149 28.19 6.65 11.81
CA ILE A 149 28.28 7.55 10.64
C ILE A 149 29.18 8.75 10.91
N VAL A 150 29.24 9.22 12.18
CA VAL A 150 30.08 10.36 12.57
C VAL A 150 31.38 9.79 13.18
N PRO A 151 32.54 9.88 12.49
CA PRO A 151 33.81 9.50 13.09
C PRO A 151 34.07 10.39 14.28
N ALA A 152 34.38 9.78 15.43
CA ALA A 152 34.70 10.48 16.65
C ALA A 152 35.86 11.47 16.36
N LYS A 153 35.55 12.77 16.42
CA LYS A 153 36.57 13.82 16.28
C LYS A 153 37.52 13.67 17.46
N LYS A 154 38.74 13.17 17.22
CA LYS A 154 39.80 13.14 18.24
C LYS A 154 39.97 14.59 18.71
N MET A 155 39.59 14.87 19.94
CA MET A 155 40.01 16.07 20.64
C MET A 155 41.51 15.96 20.88
N VAL A 156 42.25 16.68 20.06
CA VAL A 156 43.69 16.92 20.35
C VAL A 156 43.69 17.95 21.48
N THR A 157 43.94 17.50 22.69
CA THR A 157 44.30 18.35 23.80
C THR A 157 45.75 18.77 23.60
N ALA A 158 45.94 19.97 23.08
CA ALA A 158 47.24 20.66 23.12
C ALA A 158 47.48 21.08 24.56
N ALA A 159 48.29 20.35 25.27
CA ALA A 159 48.88 20.79 26.52
C ALA A 159 49.95 21.86 26.14
N ALA A 160 49.65 23.12 26.44
CA ALA A 160 50.64 24.18 26.41
C ALA A 160 51.46 24.08 27.69
N GLU A 161 52.65 23.55 27.59
CA GLU A 161 53.70 23.75 28.60
C GLU A 161 54.20 25.19 28.50
N ILE A 162 53.87 25.99 29.51
CA ILE A 162 54.50 27.27 29.76
C ILE A 162 55.76 27.04 30.58
N ILE A 163 56.88 27.10 29.93
CA ILE A 163 58.21 27.14 30.63
C ILE A 163 58.47 28.64 30.94
N PHE A 164 58.56 28.97 32.21
CA PHE A 164 59.09 30.21 32.70
C PHE A 164 60.61 29.99 33.03
N ASP A 165 61.43 30.81 32.42
CA ASP A 165 62.74 31.24 32.94
C ASP A 165 62.69 32.74 33.21
#